data_d1593028980529e582c83ec3034b63c2
#
_entry.id   d1593028980529e582c83ec3034b63c2
#
_cell.length_a   1.000
_cell.length_b   1.000
_cell.length_c   1.000
_cell.angle_alpha   90.00
_cell.angle_beta   90.00
_cell.angle_gamma   90.00
#
_symmetry.space_group_name_H-M   'P 1'
#
loop_
_entity.id
_entity.type
_entity.pdbx_description
1 polymer ?
#
loop_
_entity_poly.entity_id
_entity_poly.type
_entity_poly.pdbx_seq_one_letter_code
_entity_poly.pdbx_strand_id
1 'polypeptide(L)'
;MSNAVPGTTPRTTFDRGRAVTKSLLGWGVVAGPLYLVVGLVQALLVPGFDLSRHALSLLLVGPLGWIQALNLVLSGLMVLAAALGFARLLPGGRGVAAGVLLGLYGVSLFGAALFPPDPMGGFPPGGTDATTASVSGLLHLLAGAIGFVSLAAAAIVVGGWFRREGRRGAAIMSYVAAVVIVLGFLGGAALAVVPAGVGLLWLAVVVGWAWLAIASFTAYRMAPSPVL
;
A
#
# COMPACT_ATOMS: atom_id res chain seq x y z
N MET A 1 -38.37 -44.23 33.73
CA MET A 1 -37.03 -44.29 33.15
C MET A 1 -36.94 -43.39 31.97
N SER A 2 -36.38 -42.20 32.13
CA SER A 2 -36.24 -41.18 31.07
C SER A 2 -34.91 -41.42 30.37
N ASN A 3 -34.98 -41.82 29.09
CA ASN A 3 -33.79 -41.94 28.22
C ASN A 3 -33.37 -40.53 27.79
N ALA A 4 -32.42 -39.94 28.47
CA ALA A 4 -31.73 -38.73 28.00
C ALA A 4 -30.87 -39.12 26.79
N VAL A 5 -31.22 -38.60 25.62
CA VAL A 5 -30.40 -38.68 24.39
C VAL A 5 -29.09 -37.91 24.63
N PRO A 6 -27.90 -38.53 24.47
CA PRO A 6 -26.65 -37.82 24.62
C PRO A 6 -26.58 -36.65 23.62
N GLY A 7 -26.39 -35.43 24.12
CA GLY A 7 -26.26 -34.25 23.31
C GLY A 7 -25.09 -34.37 22.31
N THR A 8 -25.41 -34.34 21.05
CA THR A 8 -24.43 -34.17 19.96
C THR A 8 -23.79 -32.80 20.10
N THR A 9 -22.55 -32.76 20.58
CA THR A 9 -21.72 -31.54 20.52
C THR A 9 -21.70 -31.04 19.08
N PRO A 10 -22.03 -29.77 18.81
CA PRO A 10 -21.98 -29.22 17.46
C PRO A 10 -20.55 -29.42 16.91
N ARG A 11 -20.42 -30.17 15.80
CA ARG A 11 -19.15 -30.26 15.09
C ARG A 11 -18.83 -28.89 14.54
N THR A 12 -17.83 -28.20 15.08
CA THR A 12 -17.29 -26.98 14.51
C THR A 12 -16.80 -27.27 13.09
N THR A 13 -17.43 -26.69 12.10
CA THR A 13 -17.04 -26.82 10.69
C THR A 13 -16.09 -25.70 10.33
N PHE A 14 -14.98 -26.03 9.66
CA PHE A 14 -13.98 -25.04 9.20
C PHE A 14 -14.33 -24.56 7.78
N ASP A 15 -14.54 -23.24 7.63
CA ASP A 15 -14.81 -22.59 6.35
C ASP A 15 -13.49 -22.09 5.72
N ARG A 16 -12.99 -22.84 4.74
CA ARG A 16 -11.77 -22.48 4.00
C ARG A 16 -11.88 -21.15 3.27
N GLY A 17 -13.06 -20.80 2.74
CA GLY A 17 -13.25 -19.55 2.01
C GLY A 17 -13.06 -18.33 2.89
N ARG A 18 -13.59 -18.36 4.12
CA ARG A 18 -13.41 -17.32 5.14
C ARG A 18 -11.96 -17.23 5.62
N ALA A 19 -11.30 -18.40 5.84
CA ALA A 19 -9.90 -18.44 6.23
C ALA A 19 -9.00 -17.81 5.17
N VAL A 20 -9.20 -18.13 3.89
CA VAL A 20 -8.46 -17.52 2.76
C VAL A 20 -8.68 -16.01 2.72
N THR A 21 -9.93 -15.53 2.86
CA THR A 21 -10.22 -14.08 2.84
C THR A 21 -9.48 -13.35 3.97
N LYS A 22 -9.47 -13.90 5.18
CA LYS A 22 -8.72 -13.33 6.29
C LYS A 22 -7.21 -13.33 6.04
N SER A 23 -6.65 -14.43 5.53
CA SER A 23 -5.23 -14.50 5.18
C SER A 23 -4.85 -13.44 4.14
N LEU A 24 -5.65 -13.29 3.10
CA LEU A 24 -5.45 -12.28 2.05
C LEU A 24 -5.45 -10.84 2.62
N LEU A 25 -6.40 -10.51 3.50
CA LEU A 25 -6.43 -9.22 4.19
C LEU A 25 -5.22 -9.01 5.11
N GLY A 26 -4.73 -10.09 5.75
CA GLY A 26 -3.54 -10.06 6.60
C GLY A 26 -2.29 -9.54 5.87
N TRP A 27 -2.14 -9.85 4.57
CA TRP A 27 -1.04 -9.32 3.76
C TRP A 27 -1.07 -7.80 3.63
N GLY A 28 -2.25 -7.18 3.57
CA GLY A 28 -2.38 -5.73 3.59
C GLY A 28 -1.95 -5.08 4.91
N VAL A 29 -2.07 -5.80 6.03
CA VAL A 29 -1.56 -5.32 7.33
C VAL A 29 -0.04 -5.26 7.35
N VAL A 30 0.63 -6.25 6.73
CA VAL A 30 2.09 -6.40 6.78
C VAL A 30 2.80 -5.58 5.71
N ALA A 31 2.17 -5.34 4.56
CA ALA A 31 2.80 -4.70 3.41
C ALA A 31 3.41 -3.33 3.73
N GLY A 32 2.65 -2.45 4.41
CA GLY A 32 3.12 -1.11 4.76
C GLY A 32 4.30 -1.11 5.74
N PRO A 33 4.19 -1.78 6.89
CA PRO A 33 5.30 -1.94 7.82
C PRO A 33 6.55 -2.53 7.15
N LEU A 34 6.43 -3.56 6.32
CA LEU A 34 7.57 -4.13 5.60
C LEU A 34 8.23 -3.09 4.70
N TYR A 35 7.44 -2.44 3.83
CA TYR A 35 7.94 -1.45 2.89
C TYR A 35 8.71 -0.33 3.60
N LEU A 36 8.11 0.23 4.66
CA LEU A 36 8.69 1.35 5.39
C LEU A 36 9.94 0.93 6.18
N VAL A 37 9.90 -0.21 6.88
CA VAL A 37 11.05 -0.68 7.66
C VAL A 37 12.24 -0.98 6.76
N VAL A 38 12.05 -1.75 5.69
CA VAL A 38 13.14 -2.09 4.76
C VAL A 38 13.69 -0.83 4.10
N GLY A 39 12.82 0.06 3.60
CA GLY A 39 13.25 1.29 2.95
C GLY A 39 13.96 2.26 3.90
N LEU A 40 13.47 2.45 5.13
CA LEU A 40 14.09 3.31 6.12
C LEU A 40 15.44 2.75 6.59
N VAL A 41 15.53 1.45 6.86
CA VAL A 41 16.82 0.82 7.22
C VAL A 41 17.81 0.99 6.09
N GLN A 42 17.41 0.77 4.84
CA GLN A 42 18.28 0.99 3.69
C GLN A 42 18.70 2.45 3.57
N ALA A 43 17.77 3.40 3.73
CA ALA A 43 18.06 4.84 3.68
C ALA A 43 19.09 5.28 4.72
N LEU A 44 19.05 4.68 5.93
CA LEU A 44 20.01 4.98 7.00
C LEU A 44 21.39 4.33 6.78
N LEU A 45 21.48 3.25 6.01
CA LEU A 45 22.72 2.51 5.77
C LEU A 45 23.41 2.89 4.47
N VAL A 46 22.70 3.49 3.51
CA VAL A 46 23.27 3.87 2.21
C VAL A 46 23.95 5.23 2.31
N PRO A 47 25.29 5.32 2.09
CA PRO A 47 26.02 6.57 2.14
C PRO A 47 25.46 7.62 1.17
N GLY A 48 25.33 8.86 1.64
CA GLY A 48 24.86 9.98 0.84
C GLY A 48 23.34 10.06 0.65
N PHE A 49 22.57 9.11 1.18
CA PHE A 49 21.12 9.24 1.20
C PHE A 49 20.67 10.16 2.34
N ASP A 50 19.84 11.14 2.01
CA ASP A 50 19.29 12.13 2.94
C ASP A 50 17.77 12.15 2.86
N LEU A 51 17.10 11.73 3.93
CA LEU A 51 15.64 11.64 4.03
C LEU A 51 14.92 12.98 3.82
N SER A 52 15.61 14.11 4.05
CA SER A 52 15.05 15.45 3.85
C SER A 52 15.08 15.90 2.38
N ARG A 53 15.87 15.25 1.55
CA ARG A 53 16.13 15.62 0.15
C ARG A 53 15.78 14.54 -0.85
N HIS A 54 15.69 13.28 -0.41
CA HIS A 54 15.55 12.14 -1.29
C HIS A 54 14.26 11.38 -1.00
N ALA A 55 13.49 11.12 -2.06
CA ALA A 55 12.38 10.18 -2.01
C ALA A 55 12.90 8.74 -1.85
N LEU A 56 12.16 7.88 -1.15
CA LEU A 56 12.58 6.50 -0.89
C LEU A 56 12.87 5.70 -2.16
N SER A 57 12.16 6.01 -3.25
CA SER A 57 12.38 5.35 -4.55
C SER A 57 13.74 5.66 -5.18
N LEU A 58 14.41 6.76 -4.80
CA LEU A 58 15.78 7.04 -5.24
C LEU A 58 16.79 5.97 -4.80
N LEU A 59 16.49 5.20 -3.75
CA LEU A 59 17.31 4.04 -3.37
C LEU A 59 17.50 3.04 -4.51
N LEU A 60 16.58 3.01 -5.51
CA LEU A 60 16.71 2.16 -6.70
C LEU A 60 17.98 2.45 -7.53
N VAL A 61 18.42 3.71 -7.57
CA VAL A 61 19.61 4.11 -8.33
C VAL A 61 20.89 4.08 -7.50
N GLY A 62 20.81 3.75 -6.21
CA GLY A 62 21.95 3.58 -5.33
C GLY A 62 22.65 2.22 -5.49
N PRO A 63 23.81 2.03 -4.83
CA PRO A 63 24.63 0.81 -4.93
C PRO A 63 23.90 -0.47 -4.46
N LEU A 64 22.89 -0.33 -3.61
CA LEU A 64 22.04 -1.43 -3.13
C LEU A 64 20.60 -1.32 -3.67
N GLY A 65 20.43 -0.76 -4.87
CA GLY A 65 19.10 -0.53 -5.49
C GLY A 65 18.25 -1.77 -5.63
N TRP A 66 18.88 -2.95 -5.78
CA TRP A 66 18.17 -4.22 -5.84
C TRP A 66 17.35 -4.53 -4.58
N ILE A 67 17.77 -4.05 -3.38
CA ILE A 67 17.02 -4.21 -2.14
C ILE A 67 15.71 -3.44 -2.23
N GLN A 68 15.76 -2.19 -2.71
CA GLN A 68 14.54 -1.39 -2.89
C GLN A 68 13.65 -1.96 -4.01
N ALA A 69 14.23 -2.48 -5.08
CA ALA A 69 13.47 -3.17 -6.13
C ALA A 69 12.72 -4.39 -5.56
N LEU A 70 13.40 -5.22 -4.79
CA LEU A 70 12.80 -6.38 -4.13
C LEU A 70 11.73 -5.95 -3.12
N ASN A 71 11.97 -4.88 -2.35
CA ASN A 71 11.00 -4.30 -1.41
C ASN A 71 9.71 -3.88 -2.13
N LEU A 72 9.81 -3.20 -3.27
CA LEU A 72 8.67 -2.81 -4.10
C LEU A 72 7.92 -4.02 -4.66
N VAL A 73 8.63 -5.03 -5.16
CA VAL A 73 8.02 -6.26 -5.72
C VAL A 73 7.28 -7.03 -4.63
N LEU A 74 7.90 -7.27 -3.48
CA LEU A 74 7.27 -7.99 -2.37
C LEU A 74 6.05 -7.24 -1.84
N SER A 75 6.18 -5.92 -1.66
CA SER A 75 5.06 -5.08 -1.23
C SER A 75 3.92 -5.09 -2.27
N GLY A 76 4.24 -5.07 -3.56
CA GLY A 76 3.28 -5.20 -4.64
C GLY A 76 2.50 -6.52 -4.58
N LEU A 77 3.17 -7.64 -4.36
CA LEU A 77 2.53 -8.96 -4.20
C LEU A 77 1.59 -8.98 -2.99
N MET A 78 2.02 -8.40 -1.85
CA MET A 78 1.19 -8.30 -0.65
C MET A 78 -0.05 -7.43 -0.87
N VAL A 79 0.10 -6.32 -1.61
CA VAL A 79 -1.03 -5.44 -1.99
C VAL A 79 -2.00 -6.18 -2.90
N LEU A 80 -1.52 -6.97 -3.88
CA LEU A 80 -2.37 -7.79 -4.75
C LEU A 80 -3.15 -8.84 -3.94
N ALA A 81 -2.51 -9.47 -2.95
CA ALA A 81 -3.20 -10.37 -2.04
C ALA A 81 -4.30 -9.63 -1.25
N ALA A 82 -3.98 -8.44 -0.70
CA ALA A 82 -4.98 -7.62 0.00
C ALA A 82 -6.13 -7.18 -0.93
N ALA A 83 -5.83 -6.83 -2.18
CA ALA A 83 -6.82 -6.48 -3.20
C ALA A 83 -7.85 -7.60 -3.40
N LEU A 84 -7.37 -8.85 -3.51
CA LEU A 84 -8.24 -10.03 -3.57
C LEU A 84 -9.03 -10.22 -2.27
N GLY A 85 -8.43 -9.94 -1.11
CA GLY A 85 -9.10 -9.98 0.19
C GLY A 85 -10.28 -9.00 0.27
N PHE A 86 -10.07 -7.75 -0.14
CA PHE A 86 -11.12 -6.73 -0.21
C PHE A 86 -12.18 -7.06 -1.26
N ALA A 87 -11.78 -7.55 -2.44
CA ALA A 87 -12.71 -7.96 -3.49
C ALA A 87 -13.67 -9.05 -3.01
N ARG A 88 -13.18 -9.98 -2.17
CA ARG A 88 -13.99 -11.08 -1.61
C ARG A 88 -14.86 -10.65 -0.44
N LEU A 89 -14.42 -9.67 0.34
CA LEU A 89 -15.11 -9.25 1.56
C LEU A 89 -16.21 -8.22 1.28
N LEU A 90 -15.96 -7.25 0.41
CA LEU A 90 -16.91 -6.18 0.13
C LEU A 90 -18.02 -6.66 -0.83
N PRO A 91 -19.29 -6.28 -0.57
CA PRO A 91 -20.40 -6.75 -1.41
C PRO A 91 -20.47 -6.04 -2.77
N GLY A 92 -20.81 -6.81 -3.79
CA GLY A 92 -21.18 -6.32 -5.13
C GLY A 92 -20.07 -5.52 -5.82
N GLY A 93 -20.44 -4.47 -6.54
CA GLY A 93 -19.52 -3.64 -7.32
C GLY A 93 -18.42 -2.95 -6.51
N ARG A 94 -18.65 -2.76 -5.18
CA ARG A 94 -17.59 -2.21 -4.30
C ARG A 94 -16.42 -3.16 -4.12
N GLY A 95 -16.70 -4.46 -4.00
CA GLY A 95 -15.64 -5.46 -3.94
C GLY A 95 -14.80 -5.44 -5.20
N VAL A 96 -15.44 -5.40 -6.38
CA VAL A 96 -14.75 -5.28 -7.66
C VAL A 96 -13.93 -4.00 -7.73
N ALA A 97 -14.53 -2.85 -7.39
CA ALA A 97 -13.84 -1.55 -7.44
C ALA A 97 -12.63 -1.50 -6.48
N ALA A 98 -12.80 -1.93 -5.22
CA ALA A 98 -11.68 -1.97 -4.26
C ALA A 98 -10.58 -2.93 -4.73
N GLY A 99 -10.95 -4.11 -5.24
CA GLY A 99 -10.00 -5.09 -5.77
C GLY A 99 -9.22 -4.57 -6.97
N VAL A 100 -9.89 -3.94 -7.95
CA VAL A 100 -9.23 -3.36 -9.13
C VAL A 100 -8.32 -2.21 -8.74
N LEU A 101 -8.78 -1.27 -7.92
CA LEU A 101 -8.00 -0.09 -7.53
C LEU A 101 -6.77 -0.47 -6.70
N LEU A 102 -6.91 -1.35 -5.70
CA LEU A 102 -5.76 -1.87 -4.97
C LEU A 102 -4.86 -2.73 -5.86
N GLY A 103 -5.45 -3.48 -6.80
CA GLY A 103 -4.70 -4.24 -7.80
C GLY A 103 -3.83 -3.34 -8.67
N LEU A 104 -4.37 -2.22 -9.17
CA LEU A 104 -3.62 -1.22 -9.93
C LEU A 104 -2.49 -0.62 -9.09
N TYR A 105 -2.74 -0.31 -7.82
CA TYR A 105 -1.67 0.12 -6.90
C TYR A 105 -0.59 -0.95 -6.75
N GLY A 106 -0.95 -2.22 -6.53
CA GLY A 106 0.03 -3.32 -6.44
C GLY A 106 0.86 -3.49 -7.71
N VAL A 107 0.23 -3.41 -8.89
CA VAL A 107 0.92 -3.49 -10.20
C VAL A 107 1.83 -2.27 -10.43
N SER A 108 1.41 -1.08 -10.00
CA SER A 108 2.23 0.13 -10.15
C SER A 108 3.57 0.04 -9.38
N LEU A 109 3.62 -0.70 -8.28
CA LEU A 109 4.85 -0.95 -7.54
C LEU A 109 5.86 -1.80 -8.35
N PHE A 110 5.38 -2.74 -9.18
CA PHE A 110 6.25 -3.45 -10.13
C PHE A 110 6.76 -2.52 -11.23
N GLY A 111 5.90 -1.63 -11.74
CA GLY A 111 6.32 -0.58 -12.68
C GLY A 111 7.40 0.31 -12.07
N ALA A 112 7.21 0.75 -10.84
CA ALA A 112 8.20 1.56 -10.12
C ALA A 112 9.53 0.82 -9.87
N ALA A 113 9.48 -0.50 -9.63
CA ALA A 113 10.68 -1.32 -9.49
C ALA A 113 11.43 -1.54 -10.81
N LEU A 114 10.69 -1.68 -11.91
CA LEU A 114 11.24 -1.94 -13.26
C LEU A 114 11.85 -0.69 -13.89
N PHE A 115 11.28 0.47 -13.62
CA PHE A 115 11.70 1.76 -14.16
C PHE A 115 12.24 2.64 -13.02
N PRO A 116 13.57 2.63 -12.73
CA PRO A 116 14.15 3.50 -11.72
C PRO A 116 13.94 4.99 -12.03
N PRO A 117 13.81 5.85 -11.00
CA PRO A 117 13.78 7.30 -11.19
C PRO A 117 15.13 7.83 -11.67
N ASP A 118 15.13 9.06 -12.16
CA ASP A 118 16.36 9.75 -12.50
C ASP A 118 17.15 10.16 -11.23
N PRO A 119 18.51 10.16 -11.27
CA PRO A 119 19.33 10.72 -10.21
C PRO A 119 18.96 12.18 -9.94
N MET A 120 18.84 12.55 -8.66
CA MET A 120 18.51 13.93 -8.26
C MET A 120 18.95 14.24 -6.83
N GLY A 121 19.16 15.52 -6.54
CA GLY A 121 19.52 15.99 -5.20
C GLY A 121 20.92 15.56 -4.75
N GLY A 122 21.82 15.19 -5.68
CA GLY A 122 23.17 14.69 -5.40
C GLY A 122 23.22 13.20 -5.07
N PHE A 123 22.14 12.43 -5.34
CA PHE A 123 22.12 10.99 -5.15
C PHE A 123 21.93 10.25 -6.50
N PRO A 124 22.71 9.15 -6.77
CA PRO A 124 23.76 8.55 -5.91
C PRO A 124 25.02 9.42 -5.81
N PRO A 125 25.85 9.27 -4.75
CA PRO A 125 27.09 10.03 -4.60
C PRO A 125 28.01 9.91 -5.81
N GLY A 126 28.52 11.05 -6.30
CA GLY A 126 29.35 11.10 -7.51
C GLY A 126 28.57 11.05 -8.84
N GLY A 127 27.25 10.88 -8.79
CA GLY A 127 26.38 11.03 -9.96
C GLY A 127 26.08 12.50 -10.26
N THR A 128 25.72 12.80 -11.50
CA THR A 128 25.19 14.10 -11.90
C THR A 128 23.68 14.07 -11.86
N ASP A 129 23.07 15.13 -11.31
CA ASP A 129 21.61 15.27 -11.36
C ASP A 129 21.13 15.31 -12.83
N ALA A 130 20.04 14.65 -13.12
CA ALA A 130 19.47 14.63 -14.46
C ALA A 130 18.96 16.03 -14.83
N THR A 131 19.42 16.55 -15.95
CA THR A 131 18.98 17.86 -16.49
C THR A 131 17.68 17.74 -17.29
N THR A 132 17.39 16.54 -17.77
CA THR A 132 16.16 16.19 -18.52
C THR A 132 15.65 14.84 -18.03
N ALA A 133 14.33 14.68 -17.98
CA ALA A 133 13.73 13.42 -17.57
C ALA A 133 14.04 12.31 -18.60
N SER A 134 14.55 11.17 -18.14
CA SER A 134 14.74 9.98 -18.95
C SER A 134 13.40 9.27 -19.18
N VAL A 135 13.36 8.37 -20.17
CA VAL A 135 12.20 7.51 -20.39
C VAL A 135 11.90 6.67 -19.13
N SER A 136 12.93 6.15 -18.44
CA SER A 136 12.77 5.41 -17.20
C SER A 136 12.17 6.28 -16.10
N GLY A 137 12.69 7.50 -15.89
CA GLY A 137 12.17 8.44 -14.90
C GLY A 137 10.72 8.83 -15.16
N LEU A 138 10.35 9.06 -16.44
CA LEU A 138 8.95 9.35 -16.83
C LEU A 138 8.03 8.16 -16.56
N LEU A 139 8.45 6.93 -16.86
CA LEU A 139 7.68 5.73 -16.59
C LEU A 139 7.57 5.45 -15.08
N HIS A 140 8.62 5.76 -14.30
CA HIS A 140 8.56 5.73 -12.83
C HIS A 140 7.51 6.69 -12.28
N LEU A 141 7.53 7.93 -12.76
CA LEU A 141 6.56 8.95 -12.36
C LEU A 141 5.13 8.56 -12.75
N LEU A 142 4.93 8.00 -13.95
CA LEU A 142 3.64 7.49 -14.41
C LEU A 142 3.15 6.32 -13.53
N ALA A 143 4.03 5.36 -13.23
CA ALA A 143 3.71 4.26 -12.31
C ALA A 143 3.30 4.80 -10.93
N GLY A 144 4.05 5.78 -10.40
CA GLY A 144 3.70 6.47 -9.15
C GLY A 144 2.33 7.14 -9.22
N ALA A 145 2.05 7.89 -10.31
CA ALA A 145 0.78 8.57 -10.49
C ALA A 145 -0.41 7.60 -10.53
N ILE A 146 -0.31 6.52 -11.31
CA ILE A 146 -1.32 5.46 -11.35
C ILE A 146 -1.50 4.85 -9.95
N GLY A 147 -0.40 4.56 -9.27
CA GLY A 147 -0.42 3.94 -7.95
C GLY A 147 -1.11 4.82 -6.89
N PHE A 148 -0.64 6.05 -6.71
CA PHE A 148 -1.18 6.93 -5.67
C PHE A 148 -2.63 7.33 -5.93
N VAL A 149 -3.01 7.60 -7.19
CA VAL A 149 -4.41 7.89 -7.56
C VAL A 149 -5.30 6.68 -7.31
N SER A 150 -4.85 5.48 -7.69
CA SER A 150 -5.61 4.24 -7.46
C SER A 150 -5.76 3.95 -5.96
N LEU A 151 -4.70 4.14 -5.17
CA LEU A 151 -4.74 3.96 -3.72
C LEU A 151 -5.72 4.94 -3.05
N ALA A 152 -5.70 6.21 -3.45
CA ALA A 152 -6.63 7.21 -2.94
C ALA A 152 -8.09 6.88 -3.32
N ALA A 153 -8.32 6.47 -4.56
CA ALA A 153 -9.65 6.03 -5.01
C ALA A 153 -10.12 4.78 -4.24
N ALA A 154 -9.23 3.82 -3.98
CA ALA A 154 -9.52 2.66 -3.14
C ALA A 154 -9.91 3.09 -1.71
N ALA A 155 -9.22 4.09 -1.15
CA ALA A 155 -9.54 4.64 0.17
C ALA A 155 -10.96 5.23 0.21
N ILE A 156 -11.41 5.91 -0.85
CA ILE A 156 -12.77 6.42 -0.96
C ILE A 156 -13.79 5.29 -1.00
N VAL A 157 -13.55 4.25 -1.82
CA VAL A 157 -14.47 3.10 -1.97
C VAL A 157 -14.59 2.31 -0.67
N VAL A 158 -13.45 2.01 -0.02
CA VAL A 158 -13.40 1.28 1.26
C VAL A 158 -13.99 2.13 2.39
N GLY A 159 -13.71 3.44 2.42
CA GLY A 159 -14.32 4.38 3.36
C GLY A 159 -15.84 4.42 3.24
N GLY A 160 -16.38 4.40 2.01
CA GLY A 160 -17.82 4.31 1.74
C GLY A 160 -18.45 3.00 2.25
N TRP A 161 -17.72 1.89 2.19
CA TRP A 161 -18.14 0.65 2.81
C TRP A 161 -18.10 0.73 4.34
N PHE A 162 -17.00 1.17 4.96
CA PHE A 162 -16.91 1.35 6.40
C PHE A 162 -18.05 2.23 6.95
N ARG A 163 -18.41 3.31 6.23
CA ARG A 163 -19.54 4.17 6.63
C ARG A 163 -20.86 3.42 6.68
N ARG A 164 -21.13 2.53 5.72
CA ARG A 164 -22.35 1.70 5.68
C ARG A 164 -22.39 0.64 6.77
N GLU A 165 -21.22 0.12 7.13
CA GLU A 165 -21.05 -0.82 8.25
C GLU A 165 -21.03 -0.13 9.63
N GLY A 166 -21.37 1.16 9.70
CA GLY A 166 -21.40 1.95 10.97
C GLY A 166 -20.01 2.29 11.52
N ARG A 167 -18.93 2.02 10.78
CA ARG A 167 -17.54 2.27 11.19
C ARG A 167 -17.11 3.70 10.84
N ARG A 168 -17.76 4.71 11.44
CA ARG A 168 -17.57 6.13 11.11
C ARG A 168 -16.11 6.59 11.19
N GLY A 169 -15.38 6.21 12.26
CA GLY A 169 -13.96 6.56 12.41
C GLY A 169 -13.08 6.03 11.28
N ALA A 170 -13.25 4.75 10.88
CA ALA A 170 -12.53 4.16 9.77
C ALA A 170 -12.90 4.81 8.43
N ALA A 171 -14.16 5.23 8.25
CA ALA A 171 -14.59 5.95 7.06
C ALA A 171 -13.92 7.33 6.95
N ILE A 172 -13.93 8.11 8.03
CA ILE A 172 -13.30 9.45 8.07
C ILE A 172 -11.81 9.32 7.81
N MET A 173 -11.13 8.41 8.51
CA MET A 173 -9.70 8.11 8.28
C MET A 173 -9.41 7.81 6.80
N SER A 174 -10.26 7.01 6.15
CA SER A 174 -10.08 6.66 4.74
C SER A 174 -10.25 7.87 3.80
N TYR A 175 -11.21 8.74 4.05
CA TYR A 175 -11.40 9.95 3.24
C TYR A 175 -10.27 10.96 3.44
N VAL A 176 -9.82 11.15 4.69
CA VAL A 176 -8.66 12.00 5.00
C VAL A 176 -7.41 11.45 4.33
N ALA A 177 -7.17 10.14 4.43
CA ALA A 177 -6.04 9.51 3.77
C ALA A 177 -6.08 9.72 2.25
N ALA A 178 -7.23 9.58 1.60
CA ALA A 178 -7.37 9.81 0.16
C ALA A 178 -6.94 11.23 -0.23
N VAL A 179 -7.39 12.24 0.51
CA VAL A 179 -7.02 13.65 0.27
C VAL A 179 -5.52 13.85 0.47
N VAL A 180 -4.96 13.37 1.58
CA VAL A 180 -3.53 13.53 1.89
C VAL A 180 -2.65 12.81 0.86
N ILE A 181 -3.03 11.61 0.41
CA ILE A 181 -2.29 10.85 -0.60
C ILE A 181 -2.23 11.64 -1.91
N VAL A 182 -3.36 12.14 -2.41
CA VAL A 182 -3.40 12.89 -3.67
C VAL A 182 -2.63 14.20 -3.57
N LEU A 183 -2.90 15.00 -2.55
CA LEU A 183 -2.24 16.31 -2.38
C LEU A 183 -0.75 16.15 -2.10
N GLY A 184 -0.37 15.15 -1.29
CA GLY A 184 1.03 14.84 -1.00
C GLY A 184 1.80 14.38 -2.23
N PHE A 185 1.20 13.52 -3.07
CA PHE A 185 1.82 13.08 -4.32
C PHE A 185 1.93 14.23 -5.35
N LEU A 186 0.85 14.95 -5.61
CA LEU A 186 0.85 16.05 -6.57
C LEU A 186 1.76 17.20 -6.13
N GLY A 187 1.69 17.58 -4.85
CA GLY A 187 2.58 18.60 -4.28
C GLY A 187 4.04 18.14 -4.27
N GLY A 188 4.29 16.87 -3.95
CA GLY A 188 5.63 16.27 -4.02
C GLY A 188 6.21 16.28 -5.43
N ALA A 189 5.41 15.92 -6.43
CA ALA A 189 5.84 15.95 -7.84
C ALA A 189 6.06 17.39 -8.35
N ALA A 190 5.16 18.34 -8.00
CA ALA A 190 5.28 19.72 -8.42
C ALA A 190 6.47 20.46 -7.78
N LEU A 191 6.85 20.08 -6.58
CA LEU A 191 7.93 20.69 -5.78
C LEU A 191 9.13 19.72 -5.58
N ALA A 192 9.35 18.80 -6.52
CA ALA A 192 10.33 17.71 -6.37
C ALA A 192 11.78 18.18 -6.11
N VAL A 193 12.13 19.39 -6.59
CA VAL A 193 13.48 19.96 -6.48
C VAL A 193 13.74 20.69 -5.16
N VAL A 194 12.74 20.78 -4.27
CA VAL A 194 12.90 21.44 -2.96
C VAL A 194 12.52 20.50 -1.82
N PRO A 195 13.10 20.65 -0.62
CA PRO A 195 12.82 19.76 0.53
C PRO A 195 11.33 19.65 0.89
N ALA A 196 10.54 20.72 0.70
CA ALA A 196 9.10 20.71 0.96
C ALA A 196 8.37 19.70 0.08
N GLY A 197 8.74 19.56 -1.20
CA GLY A 197 8.14 18.57 -2.11
C GLY A 197 8.47 17.14 -1.68
N VAL A 198 9.73 16.90 -1.29
CA VAL A 198 10.14 15.59 -0.76
C VAL A 198 9.34 15.25 0.51
N GLY A 199 9.15 16.21 1.42
CA GLY A 199 8.34 16.04 2.62
C GLY A 199 6.88 15.70 2.32
N LEU A 200 6.28 16.36 1.30
CA LEU A 200 4.91 16.05 0.85
C LEU A 200 4.81 14.63 0.27
N LEU A 201 5.81 14.20 -0.50
CA LEU A 201 5.86 12.85 -1.04
C LEU A 201 5.99 11.80 0.08
N TRP A 202 6.86 12.06 1.07
CA TRP A 202 6.95 11.21 2.27
C TRP A 202 5.64 11.10 3.00
N LEU A 203 4.91 12.20 3.16
CA LEU A 203 3.60 12.22 3.79
C LEU A 203 2.61 11.32 3.03
N ALA A 204 2.57 11.42 1.68
CA ALA A 204 1.72 10.57 0.85
C ALA A 204 2.07 9.08 1.02
N VAL A 205 3.36 8.74 1.02
CA VAL A 205 3.86 7.37 1.19
C VAL A 205 3.46 6.81 2.56
N VAL A 206 3.79 7.52 3.64
CA VAL A 206 3.53 7.06 5.01
C VAL A 206 2.03 6.93 5.27
N VAL A 207 1.24 7.94 4.88
CA VAL A 207 -0.22 7.91 5.07
C VAL A 207 -0.86 6.81 4.22
N GLY A 208 -0.39 6.61 2.99
CA GLY A 208 -0.88 5.54 2.11
C GLY A 208 -0.67 4.15 2.69
N TRP A 209 0.53 3.84 3.15
CA TRP A 209 0.84 2.57 3.78
C TRP A 209 0.15 2.38 5.13
N ALA A 210 0.10 3.42 5.96
CA ALA A 210 -0.62 3.38 7.24
C ALA A 210 -2.11 3.14 7.03
N TRP A 211 -2.73 3.84 6.04
CA TRP A 211 -4.12 3.61 5.69
C TRP A 211 -4.37 2.17 5.25
N LEU A 212 -3.55 1.63 4.33
CA LEU A 212 -3.72 0.26 3.85
C LEU A 212 -3.64 -0.75 5.00
N ALA A 213 -2.66 -0.60 5.91
CA ALA A 213 -2.50 -1.48 7.06
C ALA A 213 -3.71 -1.42 8.01
N ILE A 214 -4.15 -0.21 8.38
CA ILE A 214 -5.27 -0.02 9.32
C ILE A 214 -6.60 -0.46 8.68
N ALA A 215 -6.84 -0.13 7.40
CA ALA A 215 -8.03 -0.54 6.67
C ALA A 215 -8.10 -2.08 6.54
N SER A 216 -6.97 -2.71 6.20
CA SER A 216 -6.86 -4.17 6.11
C SER A 216 -7.08 -4.85 7.45
N PHE A 217 -6.51 -4.31 8.53
CA PHE A 217 -6.72 -4.82 9.89
C PHE A 217 -8.19 -4.68 10.33
N THR A 218 -8.80 -3.54 10.07
CA THR A 218 -10.22 -3.31 10.35
C THR A 218 -11.10 -4.28 9.58
N ALA A 219 -10.85 -4.44 8.29
CA ALA A 219 -11.56 -5.39 7.43
C ALA A 219 -11.35 -6.84 7.89
N TYR A 220 -10.11 -7.22 8.26
CA TYR A 220 -9.77 -8.53 8.83
C TYR A 220 -10.60 -8.85 10.07
N ARG A 221 -10.78 -7.87 10.98
CA ARG A 221 -11.59 -8.04 12.19
C ARG A 221 -13.09 -8.13 11.92
N MET A 222 -13.56 -7.51 10.84
CA MET A 222 -14.96 -7.56 10.40
C MET A 222 -15.28 -8.81 9.59
N ALA A 223 -14.28 -9.44 8.98
CA ALA A 223 -14.48 -10.65 8.20
C ALA A 223 -14.98 -11.80 9.10
N PRO A 224 -15.96 -12.60 8.62
CA PRO A 224 -16.53 -13.70 9.38
C PRO A 224 -15.47 -14.70 9.88
N SER A 225 -15.71 -15.29 11.07
CA SER A 225 -14.84 -16.34 11.60
C SER A 225 -14.81 -17.54 10.66
N PRO A 226 -13.62 -18.17 10.44
CA PRO A 226 -13.54 -19.43 9.70
C PRO A 226 -14.03 -20.65 10.48
N VAL A 227 -14.26 -20.49 11.80
CA VAL A 227 -14.84 -21.55 12.65
C VAL A 227 -16.29 -21.18 12.93
N LEU A 228 -17.21 -22.08 12.59
CA LEU A 228 -18.67 -21.97 12.78
C LEU A 228 -19.10 -22.74 14.03
#